data_6eeda943901427fe36324f936f0f5ca1
#
_entry.id   6eeda943901427fe36324f936f0f5ca1
#
_cell.length_a   1.000
_cell.length_b   1.000
_cell.length_c   1.000
_cell.angle_alpha   90.00
_cell.angle_beta   90.00
_cell.angle_gamma   90.00
#
_symmetry.space_group_name_H-M   'P 1'
#
loop_
_entity.id
_entity.type
_entity.pdbx_description
1 polymer ?
#
loop_
_entity_poly.entity_id
_entity_poly.type
_entity_poly.pdbx_seq_one_letter_code
_entity_poly.pdbx_strand_id
1 'polypeptide(L)'
;MGNVVSPNTWHSSVDTAGGEDPAPWMSTTVRSNRTFADHLVAKATGFRRINENTVVNQSKDPETTYGVKWSRGFCKGRHIFEIGFPTWMRGKHASVGIANESAPIYLHKSAALVGETKDSWGIDLVTSRTVHNGKEISKFPRGGQRKLPDRFYMYVDIPERKLLFGADGIFYGCAFSDMDIEGQTVYPMISATSPGAAVTMVYRGKGIIVTGPIRKTR
;
A
#
# COMPACT_ATOMS: atom_id res chain seq x y z
N MET A 1 22.26 -8.79 -14.92
CA MET A 1 21.35 -9.78 -14.31
C MET A 1 20.96 -9.26 -12.94
N GLY A 2 19.70 -8.91 -12.73
CA GLY A 2 19.24 -8.43 -11.43
C GLY A 2 19.13 -9.61 -10.44
N ASN A 3 19.66 -9.45 -9.23
CA ASN A 3 19.51 -10.46 -8.19
C ASN A 3 18.01 -10.61 -7.84
N VAL A 4 17.47 -11.82 -8.03
CA VAL A 4 16.14 -12.19 -7.55
C VAL A 4 16.28 -12.43 -6.04
N VAL A 5 15.61 -11.60 -5.26
CA VAL A 5 15.53 -11.77 -3.81
C VAL A 5 14.09 -12.03 -3.45
N SER A 6 13.84 -13.10 -2.72
CA SER A 6 12.54 -13.36 -2.11
C SER A 6 12.41 -12.51 -0.84
N PRO A 7 11.60 -11.46 -0.80
CA PRO A 7 11.44 -10.65 0.40
C PRO A 7 10.61 -11.34 1.49
N ASN A 8 9.81 -12.35 1.12
CA ASN A 8 9.03 -13.15 2.04
C ASN A 8 8.99 -14.59 1.55
N THR A 9 9.53 -15.51 2.31
CA THR A 9 9.17 -16.93 2.21
C THR A 9 7.82 -17.11 2.89
N TRP A 10 6.77 -17.16 2.10
CA TRP A 10 5.50 -17.67 2.59
C TRP A 10 5.70 -19.15 2.91
N HIS A 11 5.72 -19.49 4.19
CA HIS A 11 5.74 -20.88 4.58
C HIS A 11 4.39 -21.52 4.25
N SER A 12 4.39 -22.78 3.90
CA SER A 12 3.19 -23.58 3.55
C SER A 12 2.14 -23.73 4.67
N SER A 13 2.37 -23.08 5.80
CA SER A 13 1.45 -22.96 6.95
C SER A 13 0.92 -21.54 7.13
N VAL A 14 0.80 -20.78 6.04
CA VAL A 14 0.21 -19.44 6.10
C VAL A 14 -1.27 -19.60 6.44
N ASP A 15 -1.68 -19.08 7.58
CA ASP A 15 -3.07 -18.86 7.90
C ASP A 15 -3.66 -17.88 6.85
N THR A 16 -4.22 -18.45 5.78
CA THR A 16 -4.94 -17.70 4.76
C THR A 16 -6.30 -17.34 5.33
N ALA A 17 -6.31 -16.31 6.12
CA ALA A 17 -7.50 -15.85 6.80
C ALA A 17 -8.55 -15.21 5.87
N GLY A 18 -8.44 -15.41 4.59
CA GLY A 18 -9.41 -14.99 3.59
C GLY A 18 -9.75 -16.07 2.55
N GLY A 19 -9.23 -17.30 2.72
CA GLY A 19 -9.49 -18.39 1.75
C GLY A 19 -8.78 -18.25 0.39
N GLU A 20 -7.98 -17.20 0.20
CA GLU A 20 -7.16 -17.02 -1.01
C GLU A 20 -5.69 -17.25 -0.69
N ASP A 21 -5.01 -18.06 -1.51
CA ASP A 21 -3.56 -18.22 -1.42
C ASP A 21 -2.83 -17.00 -2.00
N PRO A 22 -1.66 -16.61 -1.41
CA PRO A 22 -0.86 -15.55 -1.98
C PRO A 22 -0.35 -15.95 -3.37
N ALA A 23 -0.50 -15.04 -4.33
CA ALA A 23 -0.02 -15.29 -5.68
C ALA A 23 1.51 -15.48 -5.69
N PRO A 24 2.05 -16.43 -6.48
CA PRO A 24 3.50 -16.74 -6.48
C PRO A 24 4.41 -15.54 -6.70
N TRP A 25 3.98 -14.54 -7.48
CA TRP A 25 4.76 -13.33 -7.74
C TRP A 25 4.96 -12.44 -6.51
N MET A 26 4.16 -12.62 -5.45
CA MET A 26 4.26 -11.82 -4.23
C MET A 26 5.52 -12.16 -3.41
N SER A 27 6.05 -13.37 -3.59
CA SER A 27 7.30 -13.81 -2.98
C SER A 27 8.52 -13.68 -3.90
N THR A 28 8.32 -13.33 -5.17
CA THR A 28 9.41 -13.23 -6.15
C THR A 28 9.49 -11.83 -6.71
N THR A 29 10.54 -11.09 -6.35
CA THR A 29 10.74 -9.72 -6.81
C THR A 29 12.04 -9.56 -7.56
N VAL A 30 12.03 -8.70 -8.58
CA VAL A 30 13.25 -8.12 -9.15
C VAL A 30 13.47 -6.79 -8.45
N ARG A 31 14.53 -6.70 -7.66
CA ARG A 31 14.96 -5.42 -7.06
C ARG A 31 15.23 -4.41 -8.15
N SER A 32 14.61 -3.26 -8.05
CA SER A 32 15.02 -2.10 -8.80
C SER A 32 16.17 -1.43 -8.05
N ASN A 33 17.31 -1.22 -8.71
CA ASN A 33 18.40 -0.40 -8.17
C ASN A 33 18.03 1.10 -8.06
N ARG A 34 16.82 1.46 -8.44
CA ARG A 34 16.31 2.82 -8.29
C ARG A 34 15.72 2.98 -6.92
N THR A 35 16.31 3.83 -6.12
CA THR A 35 15.75 4.27 -4.86
C THR A 35 14.44 5.03 -5.14
N PHE A 36 13.44 4.83 -4.32
CA PHE A 36 12.16 5.55 -4.40
C PHE A 36 12.30 7.03 -4.00
N ALA A 37 13.44 7.38 -3.45
CA ALA A 37 13.82 8.69 -2.96
C ALA A 37 13.65 9.83 -3.94
N ASP A 38 13.93 9.55 -5.21
CA ASP A 38 13.87 10.56 -6.28
C ASP A 38 12.42 10.93 -6.63
N HIS A 39 11.43 10.33 -5.93
CA HIS A 39 10.06 10.28 -6.38
C HIS A 39 9.01 10.72 -5.36
N LEU A 40 9.41 11.28 -4.21
CA LEU A 40 8.42 11.92 -3.33
C LEU A 40 7.94 13.22 -3.97
N VAL A 41 6.62 13.35 -4.11
CA VAL A 41 6.03 14.58 -4.64
C VAL A 41 6.42 15.76 -3.75
N ALA A 42 7.17 16.70 -4.31
CA ALA A 42 7.59 17.93 -3.65
C ALA A 42 6.43 18.83 -3.18
N LYS A 43 5.19 18.46 -3.47
CA LYS A 43 3.98 19.24 -3.17
C LYS A 43 3.03 18.55 -2.18
N ALA A 44 3.55 17.66 -1.32
CA ALA A 44 2.73 17.11 -0.26
C ALA A 44 2.41 18.19 0.79
N THR A 45 1.27 18.85 0.64
CA THR A 45 0.76 19.78 1.64
C THR A 45 0.57 19.02 2.95
N GLY A 46 1.19 19.49 4.02
CA GLY A 46 1.09 18.89 5.35
C GLY A 46 2.09 17.78 5.67
N PHE A 47 2.80 17.22 4.71
CA PHE A 47 3.88 16.24 4.95
C PHE A 47 5.25 16.83 4.63
N ARG A 48 6.25 16.51 5.47
CA ARG A 48 7.65 16.81 5.23
C ARG A 48 8.43 15.51 5.02
N ARG A 49 9.28 15.48 4.02
CA ARG A 49 10.24 14.41 3.79
C ARG A 49 11.34 14.46 4.87
N ILE A 50 11.61 13.33 5.52
CA ILE A 50 12.70 13.16 6.48
C ILE A 50 13.92 12.52 5.80
N ASN A 51 13.68 11.47 5.03
CA ASN A 51 14.69 10.78 4.24
C ASN A 51 14.05 10.19 2.98
N GLU A 52 14.78 9.38 2.27
CA GLU A 52 14.37 8.78 0.99
C GLU A 52 13.02 8.05 1.02
N ASN A 53 12.68 7.45 2.14
CA ASN A 53 11.52 6.59 2.25
C ASN A 53 10.54 7.03 3.34
N THR A 54 10.85 8.08 4.11
CA THR A 54 10.08 8.47 5.28
C THR A 54 9.56 9.90 5.15
N VAL A 55 8.27 10.05 5.42
CA VAL A 55 7.58 11.32 5.53
C VAL A 55 6.94 11.48 6.90
N VAL A 56 6.81 12.71 7.36
CA VAL A 56 6.17 13.06 8.64
C VAL A 56 5.09 14.08 8.40
N ASN A 57 3.90 13.82 8.96
CA ASN A 57 2.80 14.78 8.97
C ASN A 57 3.17 15.97 9.86
N GLN A 58 3.23 17.16 9.28
CA GLN A 58 3.53 18.43 9.97
C GLN A 58 2.31 19.28 10.25
N SER A 59 1.11 18.77 9.90
CA SER A 59 -0.12 19.48 10.16
C SER A 59 -0.24 19.84 11.64
N LYS A 60 -0.73 21.04 11.90
CA LYS A 60 -1.14 21.50 13.23
C LYS A 60 -2.65 21.47 13.40
N ASP A 61 -3.38 21.23 12.32
CA ASP A 61 -4.84 21.17 12.29
C ASP A 61 -5.33 19.72 12.37
N PRO A 62 -5.89 19.30 13.51
CA PRO A 62 -6.37 17.93 13.70
C PRO A 62 -7.66 17.62 12.91
N GLU A 63 -8.36 18.65 12.42
CA GLU A 63 -9.59 18.49 11.66
C GLU A 63 -9.35 18.36 10.15
N THR A 64 -8.12 18.63 9.70
CA THR A 64 -7.73 18.44 8.30
C THR A 64 -6.90 17.15 8.14
N THR A 65 -7.30 16.31 7.21
CA THR A 65 -6.53 15.14 6.81
C THR A 65 -5.60 15.51 5.66
N TYR A 66 -4.32 15.21 5.83
CA TYR A 66 -3.33 15.37 4.78
C TYR A 66 -2.88 14.01 4.24
N GLY A 67 -2.55 14.00 2.96
CA GLY A 67 -2.01 12.84 2.28
C GLY A 67 -0.78 13.18 1.45
N VAL A 68 -0.06 12.14 1.08
CA VAL A 68 1.08 12.22 0.18
C VAL A 68 1.02 11.10 -0.85
N LYS A 69 1.17 11.45 -2.11
CA LYS A 69 1.36 10.51 -3.22
C LYS A 69 2.85 10.39 -3.52
N TRP A 70 3.32 9.19 -3.78
CA TRP A 70 4.66 9.01 -4.36
C TRP A 70 4.68 9.58 -5.78
N SER A 71 5.74 10.26 -6.16
CA SER A 71 5.82 10.94 -7.46
C SER A 71 5.93 9.98 -8.64
N ARG A 72 6.33 8.73 -8.39
CA ARG A 72 6.38 7.71 -9.41
C ARG A 72 5.09 6.91 -9.44
N GLY A 73 4.33 7.08 -10.51
CA GLY A 73 3.18 6.25 -10.83
C GLY A 73 3.53 5.01 -11.63
N PHE A 74 2.59 4.09 -11.69
CA PHE A 74 2.68 2.83 -12.41
C PHE A 74 1.40 2.62 -13.22
N CYS A 75 1.56 2.25 -14.50
CA CYS A 75 0.44 1.93 -15.39
C CYS A 75 0.43 0.47 -15.86
N LYS A 76 1.41 -0.34 -15.41
CA LYS A 76 1.55 -1.75 -15.79
C LYS A 76 2.42 -2.51 -14.80
N GLY A 77 2.20 -3.82 -14.71
CA GLY A 77 3.03 -4.72 -13.91
C GLY A 77 2.53 -4.90 -12.49
N ARG A 78 3.30 -5.64 -11.71
CA ARG A 78 3.03 -5.98 -10.31
C ARG A 78 4.08 -5.33 -9.44
N HIS A 79 3.67 -4.67 -8.38
CA HIS A 79 4.56 -3.86 -7.56
C HIS A 79 4.39 -4.19 -6.09
N ILE A 80 5.50 -4.19 -5.36
CA ILE A 80 5.55 -4.51 -3.93
C ILE A 80 6.14 -3.35 -3.16
N PHE A 81 5.40 -2.91 -2.15
CA PHE A 81 5.78 -1.85 -1.23
C PHE A 81 5.77 -2.37 0.19
N GLU A 82 6.83 -2.12 0.94
CA GLU A 82 6.84 -2.30 2.38
C GLU A 82 6.49 -0.97 3.03
N ILE A 83 5.54 -1.00 3.96
CA ILE A 83 5.03 0.18 4.64
C ILE A 83 5.29 0.03 6.13
N GLY A 84 5.95 1.02 6.72
CA GLY A 84 6.07 1.20 8.14
C GLY A 84 5.17 2.33 8.60
N PHE A 85 4.10 2.01 9.33
CA PHE A 85 3.19 2.98 9.90
C PHE A 85 2.79 2.56 11.32
N PRO A 86 3.53 3.02 12.34
CA PRO A 86 3.31 2.61 13.72
C PRO A 86 1.87 2.83 14.16
N THR A 87 1.30 1.82 14.80
CA THR A 87 -0.13 1.82 15.21
C THR A 87 -0.45 3.01 16.11
N TRP A 88 0.47 3.35 17.01
CA TRP A 88 0.30 4.48 17.94
C TRP A 88 0.37 5.87 17.28
N MET A 89 0.84 5.93 16.01
CA MET A 89 0.89 7.17 15.20
C MET A 89 -0.31 7.35 14.27
N ARG A 90 -1.22 6.38 14.17
CA ARG A 90 -2.31 6.40 13.19
C ARG A 90 -3.41 7.42 13.49
N GLY A 91 -3.54 7.87 14.74
CA GLY A 91 -4.53 8.89 15.13
C GLY A 91 -5.98 8.44 14.96
N LYS A 92 -6.86 9.37 14.57
CA LYS A 92 -8.28 9.09 14.30
C LYS A 92 -8.48 8.36 12.97
N HIS A 93 -7.73 8.76 11.94
CA HIS A 93 -7.72 8.15 10.61
C HIS A 93 -6.32 8.10 10.05
N ALA A 94 -5.99 6.98 9.45
CA ALA A 94 -4.74 6.74 8.77
C ALA A 94 -5.02 5.80 7.62
N SER A 95 -4.83 6.22 6.39
CA SER A 95 -5.15 5.39 5.24
C SER A 95 -3.96 5.16 4.32
N VAL A 96 -3.98 4.01 3.65
CA VAL A 96 -2.96 3.56 2.72
C VAL A 96 -3.61 2.89 1.52
N GLY A 97 -3.05 3.10 0.35
CA GLY A 97 -3.54 2.47 -0.87
C GLY A 97 -2.93 3.08 -2.12
N ILE A 98 -3.73 3.18 -3.16
CA ILE A 98 -3.35 3.76 -4.44
C ILE A 98 -4.33 4.85 -4.86
N ALA A 99 -3.84 5.77 -5.66
CA ALA A 99 -4.63 6.88 -6.19
C ALA A 99 -4.17 7.21 -7.61
N ASN A 100 -5.05 7.72 -8.46
CA ASN A 100 -4.65 8.32 -9.71
C ASN A 100 -4.16 9.78 -9.49
N GLU A 101 -3.82 10.47 -10.55
CA GLU A 101 -3.29 11.83 -10.47
C GLU A 101 -4.31 12.83 -9.91
N SER A 102 -5.60 12.65 -10.23
CA SER A 102 -6.69 13.56 -9.85
C SER A 102 -7.08 13.48 -8.38
N ALA A 103 -6.68 12.42 -7.67
CA ALA A 103 -7.04 12.26 -6.26
C ALA A 103 -6.48 13.41 -5.41
N PRO A 104 -7.29 14.00 -4.52
CA PRO A 104 -6.86 15.09 -3.65
C PRO A 104 -5.79 14.62 -2.66
N ILE A 105 -4.95 15.55 -2.23
CA ILE A 105 -3.90 15.31 -1.22
C ILE A 105 -4.21 15.93 0.14
N TYR A 106 -5.38 16.49 0.31
CA TYR A 106 -5.90 16.97 1.59
C TYR A 106 -7.42 17.03 1.60
N LEU A 107 -8.00 16.98 2.78
CA LEU A 107 -9.44 17.18 3.05
C LEU A 107 -9.60 18.07 4.28
N HIS A 108 -10.52 19.02 4.21
CA HIS A 108 -10.92 19.83 5.35
C HIS A 108 -11.90 19.10 6.28
N LYS A 109 -11.61 17.86 6.58
CA LYS A 109 -12.30 17.02 7.56
C LYS A 109 -11.38 15.90 8.04
N SER A 110 -11.66 15.38 9.22
CA SER A 110 -11.01 14.19 9.73
C SER A 110 -11.66 12.94 9.11
N ALA A 111 -10.98 12.31 8.15
CA ALA A 111 -11.46 11.12 7.44
C ALA A 111 -10.30 10.32 6.80
N ALA A 112 -10.58 9.12 6.33
CA ALA A 112 -9.66 8.37 5.49
C ALA A 112 -9.58 9.03 4.11
N LEU A 113 -8.47 9.72 3.81
CA LEU A 113 -8.33 10.45 2.55
C LEU A 113 -8.11 9.51 1.35
N VAL A 114 -7.31 8.43 1.53
CA VAL A 114 -7.16 7.43 0.47
C VAL A 114 -8.43 6.60 0.41
N GLY A 115 -9.15 6.72 -0.67
CA GLY A 115 -10.49 6.15 -0.88
C GLY A 115 -11.63 7.16 -0.76
N GLU A 116 -11.38 8.41 -0.40
CA GLU A 116 -12.45 9.43 -0.26
C GLU A 116 -13.10 9.78 -1.59
N THR A 117 -12.39 9.67 -2.69
CA THR A 117 -12.94 9.93 -4.02
C THR A 117 -12.90 8.67 -4.89
N LYS A 118 -13.59 8.71 -6.03
CA LYS A 118 -13.51 7.66 -7.07
C LYS A 118 -12.09 7.46 -7.62
N ASP A 119 -11.20 8.40 -7.38
CA ASP A 119 -9.84 8.47 -7.90
C ASP A 119 -8.81 7.79 -6.97
N SER A 120 -9.28 7.13 -5.90
CA SER A 120 -8.40 6.43 -4.96
C SER A 120 -9.08 5.21 -4.32
N TRP A 121 -8.26 4.21 -3.97
CA TRP A 121 -8.64 2.95 -3.31
C TRP A 121 -7.76 2.75 -2.10
N GLY A 122 -8.34 2.72 -0.92
CA GLY A 122 -7.57 2.68 0.31
C GLY A 122 -8.17 1.85 1.43
N ILE A 123 -7.33 1.58 2.41
CA ILE A 123 -7.73 1.00 3.69
C ILE A 123 -7.52 2.05 4.77
N ASP A 124 -8.55 2.32 5.56
CA ASP A 124 -8.37 3.00 6.84
C ASP A 124 -7.83 1.99 7.87
N LEU A 125 -6.58 2.19 8.25
CA LEU A 125 -5.85 1.32 9.17
C LEU A 125 -6.39 1.36 10.60
N VAL A 126 -7.14 2.39 10.96
CA VAL A 126 -7.72 2.59 12.30
C VAL A 126 -9.05 1.85 12.41
N THR A 127 -9.95 2.10 11.46
CA THR A 127 -11.27 1.46 11.44
C THR A 127 -11.24 0.06 10.85
N SER A 128 -10.14 -0.31 10.17
CA SER A 128 -10.01 -1.58 9.44
C SER A 128 -11.10 -1.73 8.38
N ARG A 129 -11.28 -0.69 7.57
CA ARG A 129 -12.25 -0.64 6.49
C ARG A 129 -11.59 -0.34 5.16
N THR A 130 -12.02 -1.01 4.11
CA THR A 130 -11.74 -0.58 2.75
C THR A 130 -12.64 0.59 2.39
N VAL A 131 -12.05 1.62 1.77
CA VAL A 131 -12.75 2.87 1.43
C VAL A 131 -12.54 3.17 -0.05
N HIS A 132 -13.62 3.49 -0.75
CA HIS A 132 -13.58 3.96 -2.13
C HIS A 132 -14.80 4.84 -2.41
N ASN A 133 -14.58 5.93 -3.13
CA ASN A 133 -15.60 6.91 -3.48
C ASN A 133 -16.40 7.41 -2.26
N GLY A 134 -15.69 7.70 -1.17
CA GLY A 134 -16.24 8.18 0.09
C GLY A 134 -17.09 7.17 0.88
N LYS A 135 -17.06 5.90 0.48
CA LYS A 135 -17.85 4.84 1.12
C LYS A 135 -16.94 3.79 1.74
N GLU A 136 -17.24 3.41 2.97
CA GLU A 136 -16.71 2.17 3.56
C GLU A 136 -17.38 0.97 2.86
N ILE A 137 -16.57 0.09 2.26
CA ILE A 137 -17.06 -1.04 1.47
C ILE A 137 -17.13 -2.30 2.32
N SER A 138 -16.02 -2.65 2.97
CA SER A 138 -15.93 -3.89 3.74
C SER A 138 -14.93 -3.79 4.88
N LYS A 139 -15.05 -4.70 5.84
CA LYS A 139 -14.01 -4.94 6.83
C LYS A 139 -12.75 -5.52 6.18
N PHE A 140 -11.59 -5.03 6.56
CA PHE A 140 -10.30 -5.58 6.13
C PHE A 140 -9.26 -5.48 7.26
N PRO A 141 -8.53 -6.56 7.60
CA PRO A 141 -8.66 -7.90 7.03
C PRO A 141 -10.01 -8.56 7.30
N ARG A 142 -10.38 -9.54 6.47
CA ARG A 142 -11.62 -10.30 6.61
C ARG A 142 -11.50 -11.39 7.67
N GLY A 143 -12.60 -12.00 8.08
CA GLY A 143 -12.58 -13.20 8.91
C GLY A 143 -12.14 -13.02 10.37
N GLY A 144 -12.21 -11.80 10.93
CA GLY A 144 -11.83 -11.56 12.33
C GLY A 144 -10.32 -11.50 12.59
N GLN A 145 -9.53 -11.42 11.55
CA GLN A 145 -8.08 -11.28 11.63
C GLN A 145 -7.63 -10.04 12.39
N ARG A 146 -6.38 -10.09 12.88
CA ARG A 146 -5.71 -8.95 13.48
C ARG A 146 -5.60 -7.80 12.50
N LYS A 147 -5.68 -6.57 12.99
CA LYS A 147 -5.38 -5.36 12.21
C LYS A 147 -3.97 -5.45 11.60
N LEU A 148 -3.78 -4.75 10.49
CA LEU A 148 -2.45 -4.62 9.89
C LEU A 148 -1.45 -4.07 10.93
N PRO A 149 -0.30 -4.74 11.12
CA PRO A 149 0.71 -4.38 12.13
C PRO A 149 1.40 -3.05 11.76
N ASP A 150 2.44 -2.69 12.54
CA ASP A 150 3.23 -1.48 12.30
C ASP A 150 4.00 -1.53 10.97
N ARG A 151 4.38 -2.75 10.55
CA ARG A 151 5.05 -3.01 9.27
C ARG A 151 4.27 -4.06 8.49
N PHE A 152 3.94 -3.74 7.25
CA PHE A 152 3.19 -4.62 6.36
C PHE A 152 3.56 -4.35 4.90
N TYR A 153 3.07 -5.20 4.01
CA TYR A 153 3.29 -5.10 2.57
C TYR A 153 2.00 -4.78 1.85
N MET A 154 2.09 -3.86 0.91
CA MET A 154 1.06 -3.54 -0.06
C MET A 154 1.49 -4.06 -1.42
N TYR A 155 0.64 -4.85 -2.06
CA TYR A 155 0.86 -5.44 -3.36
C TYR A 155 -0.14 -4.85 -4.35
N VAL A 156 0.38 -4.27 -5.43
CA VAL A 156 -0.43 -3.66 -6.50
C VAL A 156 -0.30 -4.52 -7.74
N ASP A 157 -1.37 -5.21 -8.12
CA ASP A 157 -1.46 -6.00 -9.35
C ASP A 157 -2.27 -5.21 -10.38
N ILE A 158 -1.57 -4.48 -11.26
CA ILE A 158 -2.23 -3.66 -12.28
C ILE A 158 -2.91 -4.52 -13.34
N PRO A 159 -2.28 -5.59 -13.90
CA PRO A 159 -2.94 -6.49 -14.83
C PRO A 159 -4.24 -7.09 -14.31
N GLU A 160 -4.27 -7.51 -13.04
CA GLU A 160 -5.45 -8.10 -12.42
C GLU A 160 -6.33 -7.07 -11.70
N ARG A 161 -5.95 -5.80 -11.72
CA ARG A 161 -6.66 -4.68 -11.08
C ARG A 161 -6.96 -4.94 -9.60
N LYS A 162 -5.94 -5.48 -8.86
CA LYS A 162 -6.06 -5.87 -7.46
C LYS A 162 -5.12 -5.09 -6.55
N LEU A 163 -5.60 -4.82 -5.34
CA LEU A 163 -4.82 -4.29 -4.23
C LEU A 163 -4.86 -5.29 -3.08
N LEU A 164 -3.68 -5.83 -2.72
CA LEU A 164 -3.58 -6.91 -1.74
C LEU A 164 -2.59 -6.52 -0.63
N PHE A 165 -2.71 -7.18 0.52
CA PHE A 165 -1.86 -6.89 1.68
C PHE A 165 -1.37 -8.17 2.38
N GLY A 166 -0.21 -8.03 3.03
CA GLY A 166 0.39 -9.10 3.83
C GLY A 166 1.37 -8.54 4.85
N ALA A 167 1.77 -9.33 5.84
CA ALA A 167 2.81 -8.99 6.80
C ALA A 167 3.39 -10.25 7.44
N ASP A 168 4.72 -10.29 7.60
CA ASP A 168 5.44 -11.28 8.40
C ASP A 168 4.98 -12.74 8.19
N GLY A 169 4.86 -13.15 6.91
CA GLY A 169 4.42 -14.49 6.55
C GLY A 169 2.90 -14.69 6.53
N ILE A 170 2.11 -13.69 6.92
CA ILE A 170 0.65 -13.72 6.89
C ILE A 170 0.16 -12.99 5.64
N PHE A 171 -0.64 -13.68 4.83
CA PHE A 171 -1.37 -13.04 3.74
C PHE A 171 -2.75 -12.61 4.21
N TYR A 172 -3.00 -11.31 4.20
CA TYR A 172 -4.27 -10.73 4.64
C TYR A 172 -5.35 -10.74 3.55
N GLY A 173 -4.99 -11.06 2.30
CA GLY A 173 -5.92 -11.18 1.19
C GLY A 173 -6.02 -9.95 0.31
N CYS A 174 -7.02 -9.98 -0.55
CA CYS A 174 -7.34 -8.92 -1.50
C CYS A 174 -8.29 -7.91 -0.85
N ALA A 175 -7.86 -6.65 -0.78
CA ALA A 175 -8.68 -5.55 -0.29
C ALA A 175 -9.62 -5.01 -1.36
N PHE A 176 -9.14 -4.93 -2.61
CA PHE A 176 -9.90 -4.52 -3.78
C PHE A 176 -9.60 -5.43 -4.96
N SER A 177 -10.65 -5.87 -5.65
CA SER A 177 -10.62 -6.50 -6.97
C SER A 177 -11.37 -5.61 -7.96
N ASP A 178 -11.08 -5.79 -9.23
CA ASP A 178 -11.76 -5.11 -10.33
C ASP A 178 -11.75 -3.57 -10.24
N MET A 179 -10.64 -3.01 -9.71
CA MET A 179 -10.45 -1.56 -9.64
C MET A 179 -10.51 -0.96 -11.05
N ASP A 180 -11.20 0.18 -11.18
CA ASP A 180 -11.26 0.93 -12.45
C ASP A 180 -9.97 1.73 -12.66
N ILE A 181 -8.88 1.02 -12.96
CA ILE A 181 -7.55 1.58 -13.17
C ILE A 181 -6.97 1.26 -14.56
N GLU A 182 -7.78 0.70 -15.45
CA GLU A 182 -7.33 0.34 -16.79
C GLU A 182 -6.89 1.58 -17.58
N GLY A 183 -5.69 1.51 -18.15
CA GLY A 183 -5.10 2.64 -18.87
C GLY A 183 -4.66 3.83 -18.01
N GLN A 184 -4.91 3.78 -16.70
CA GLN A 184 -4.54 4.86 -15.78
C GLN A 184 -3.15 4.65 -15.16
N THR A 185 -2.52 5.76 -14.80
CA THR A 185 -1.34 5.75 -13.94
C THR A 185 -1.80 5.88 -12.49
N VAL A 186 -1.43 4.90 -11.65
CA VAL A 186 -1.73 4.91 -10.23
C VAL A 186 -0.47 5.15 -9.40
N TYR A 187 -0.63 5.84 -8.31
CA TYR A 187 0.43 6.23 -7.38
C TYR A 187 0.16 5.62 -6.01
N PRO A 188 1.15 5.04 -5.34
CA PRO A 188 1.04 4.74 -3.92
C PRO A 188 0.71 6.01 -3.14
N MET A 189 -0.24 5.90 -2.22
CA MET A 189 -0.69 7.05 -1.43
C MET A 189 -0.92 6.65 0.02
N ILE A 190 -0.56 7.55 0.93
CA ILE A 190 -0.86 7.44 2.36
C ILE A 190 -1.53 8.72 2.84
N SER A 191 -2.24 8.63 3.95
CA SER A 191 -2.74 9.80 4.68
C SER A 191 -2.72 9.60 6.18
N ALA A 192 -2.70 10.70 6.91
CA ALA A 192 -2.78 10.71 8.37
C ALA A 192 -3.47 11.98 8.87
N THR A 193 -4.25 11.83 9.95
CA THR A 193 -4.79 12.95 10.71
C THR A 193 -3.87 13.37 11.86
N SER A 194 -3.05 12.43 12.38
CA SER A 194 -2.21 12.69 13.54
C SER A 194 -1.01 13.57 13.21
N PRO A 195 -0.82 14.71 13.88
CA PRO A 195 0.42 15.47 13.82
C PRO A 195 1.61 14.60 14.24
N GLY A 196 2.74 14.74 13.55
CA GLY A 196 3.94 13.95 13.84
C GLY A 196 3.91 12.50 13.37
N ALA A 197 2.82 12.05 12.75
CA ALA A 197 2.74 10.70 12.17
C ALA A 197 3.87 10.48 11.16
N ALA A 198 4.78 9.57 11.47
CA ALA A 198 5.87 9.17 10.60
C ALA A 198 5.50 7.90 9.84
N VAL A 199 5.62 7.96 8.52
CA VAL A 199 5.32 6.83 7.65
C VAL A 199 6.49 6.58 6.73
N THR A 200 6.91 5.31 6.67
CA THR A 200 7.95 4.85 5.77
C THR A 200 7.31 4.00 4.67
N MET A 201 7.71 4.21 3.43
CA MET A 201 7.34 3.36 2.31
C MET A 201 8.58 3.03 1.49
N VAL A 202 8.87 1.73 1.37
CA VAL A 202 10.03 1.21 0.63
C VAL A 202 9.51 0.42 -0.56
N TYR A 203 9.93 0.81 -1.75
CA TYR A 203 9.65 0.02 -2.94
C TYR A 203 10.53 -1.23 -2.96
N ARG A 204 9.93 -2.41 -2.91
CA ARG A 204 10.64 -3.69 -2.88
C ARG A 204 10.93 -4.24 -4.28
N GLY A 205 10.24 -3.77 -5.29
CA GLY A 205 10.48 -4.14 -6.69
C GLY A 205 9.23 -4.61 -7.42
N LYS A 206 9.47 -5.17 -8.61
CA LYS A 206 8.42 -5.77 -9.43
C LYS A 206 8.26 -7.23 -9.08
N GLY A 207 7.00 -7.66 -8.87
CA GLY A 207 6.64 -9.08 -8.82
C GLY A 207 6.79 -9.70 -10.21
N ILE A 208 7.41 -10.87 -10.28
CA ILE A 208 7.56 -11.64 -11.53
C ILE A 208 6.88 -12.99 -11.41
N ILE A 209 6.24 -13.42 -12.48
CA ILE A 209 5.79 -14.81 -12.64
C ILE A 209 6.92 -15.54 -13.36
N VAL A 210 7.52 -16.50 -12.67
CA VAL A 210 8.52 -17.39 -13.28
C VAL A 210 7.76 -18.46 -14.06
N THR A 211 7.61 -18.26 -15.37
CA THR A 211 7.08 -19.27 -16.29
C THR A 211 8.25 -20.12 -16.79
N GLY A 212 8.50 -21.25 -16.16
CA GLY A 212 9.52 -22.18 -16.59
C GLY A 212 9.39 -23.53 -15.87
N PRO A 213 9.85 -24.63 -16.43
CA PRO A 213 9.80 -25.89 -15.74
C PRO A 213 10.65 -25.80 -14.46
N ILE A 214 10.03 -26.03 -13.31
CA ILE A 214 10.73 -26.21 -12.05
C ILE A 214 11.64 -27.44 -12.23
N ARG A 215 12.92 -27.23 -12.52
CA ARG A 215 13.91 -28.31 -12.45
C ARG A 215 13.96 -28.73 -10.99
N LYS A 216 13.32 -29.84 -10.66
CA LYS A 216 13.58 -30.53 -9.41
C LYS A 216 15.05 -30.97 -9.46
N THR A 217 15.91 -30.28 -8.76
CA THR A 217 17.22 -30.79 -8.41
C THR A 217 17.02 -32.00 -7.50
N ARG A 218 17.45 -33.17 -8.00
CA ARG A 218 17.55 -34.41 -7.21
C ARG A 218 18.64 -34.27 -6.19
#